data_ddd99bbdced591d53ecbc27227035447
#
_entry.id   ddd99bbdced591d53ecbc27227035447
#
_cell.length_a   1.000
_cell.length_b   1.000
_cell.length_c   1.000
_cell.angle_alpha   90.00
_cell.angle_beta   90.00
_cell.angle_gamma   90.00
#
_symmetry.space_group_name_H-M   'P 1'
#
loop_
_entity.id
_entity.type
_entity.pdbx_description
1 polymer ?
#
loop_
_entity_poly.entity_id
_entity_poly.type
_entity_poly.pdbx_seq_one_letter_code
_entity_poly.pdbx_strand_id
1 'polypeptide(L)'
;MYRIITDTSANLELELLERKGIAEIPFSFSMPEKGGDALYCPDFSAFDSKAFYDAMRSGTRVTTSQITPAQYTEKMRPLLEAGQDILFIGMSSGVSGSFQAGMVAAAQLRAEFPERSIELIDTLGASLGEGLVVLRAAELRDSGIALSAAVHLLSDYRDRMCQVFTVDN
;
A
#
# COMPACT_ATOMS: atom_id res chain seq x y z
N MET A 1 -9.01 -16.94 -7.34
CA MET A 1 -9.02 -15.46 -7.51
C MET A 1 -8.12 -14.90 -6.42
N TYR A 2 -7.20 -14.00 -6.73
CA TYR A 2 -6.28 -13.41 -5.74
C TYR A 2 -6.84 -12.13 -5.11
N ARG A 3 -6.39 -11.81 -3.90
CA ARG A 3 -6.70 -10.57 -3.20
C ARG A 3 -5.63 -9.53 -3.49
N ILE A 4 -6.06 -8.30 -3.78
CA ILE A 4 -5.16 -7.17 -3.93
C ILE A 4 -5.07 -6.43 -2.61
N ILE A 5 -3.85 -6.12 -2.20
CA ILE A 5 -3.52 -5.29 -1.04
C ILE A 5 -2.63 -4.15 -1.51
N THR A 6 -2.89 -2.95 -1.03
CA THR A 6 -2.01 -1.79 -1.23
C THR A 6 -1.71 -1.11 0.10
N ASP A 7 -1.00 -0.01 0.08
CA ASP A 7 -0.82 0.85 1.26
C ASP A 7 -1.44 2.25 1.03
N THR A 8 -1.54 3.03 2.09
CA THR A 8 -2.21 4.34 2.04
C THR A 8 -1.50 5.37 1.18
N SER A 9 -0.26 5.10 0.71
CA SER A 9 0.42 6.02 -0.21
C SER A 9 -0.21 6.02 -1.61
N ALA A 10 -1.01 5.01 -1.95
CA ALA A 10 -1.74 4.95 -3.22
C ALA A 10 -2.75 6.10 -3.38
N ASN A 11 -3.13 6.76 -2.27
CA ASN A 11 -4.08 7.87 -2.23
C ASN A 11 -5.40 7.59 -2.96
N LEU A 12 -5.90 6.38 -2.84
CA LEU A 12 -7.19 5.96 -3.37
C LEU A 12 -8.27 6.15 -2.30
N GLU A 13 -9.43 6.61 -2.71
CA GLU A 13 -10.58 6.78 -1.82
C GLU A 13 -11.07 5.44 -1.29
N LEU A 14 -11.46 5.39 0.00
CA LEU A 14 -11.94 4.17 0.65
C LEU A 14 -13.11 3.53 -0.10
N GLU A 15 -14.08 4.33 -0.53
CA GLU A 15 -15.23 3.85 -1.32
C GLU A 15 -14.80 3.13 -2.61
N LEU A 16 -13.74 3.64 -3.26
CA LEU A 16 -13.18 3.02 -4.47
C LEU A 16 -12.49 1.69 -4.14
N LEU A 17 -11.70 1.65 -3.05
CA LEU A 17 -11.04 0.43 -2.57
C LEU A 17 -12.06 -0.65 -2.22
N GLU A 18 -13.11 -0.30 -1.47
CA GLU A 18 -14.19 -1.21 -1.10
C GLU A 18 -14.93 -1.77 -2.33
N ARG A 19 -15.35 -0.88 -3.22
CA ARG A 19 -16.04 -1.25 -4.47
C ARG A 19 -15.21 -2.19 -5.33
N LYS A 20 -13.89 -1.99 -5.34
CA LYS A 20 -12.93 -2.83 -6.08
C LYS A 20 -12.45 -4.03 -5.27
N GLY A 21 -12.87 -4.19 -4.03
CA GLY A 21 -12.43 -5.28 -3.17
C GLY A 21 -10.91 -5.29 -2.94
N ILE A 22 -10.29 -4.12 -2.79
CA ILE A 22 -8.87 -3.94 -2.51
C ILE A 22 -8.73 -3.69 -1.02
N ALA A 23 -7.79 -4.37 -0.38
CA ALA A 23 -7.45 -4.13 1.01
C ALA A 23 -6.30 -3.12 1.12
N GLU A 24 -6.24 -2.39 2.23
CA GLU A 24 -5.22 -1.38 2.46
C GLU A 24 -4.48 -1.63 3.77
N ILE A 25 -3.19 -1.30 3.81
CA ILE A 25 -2.36 -1.28 5.01
C ILE A 25 -1.95 0.18 5.28
N PRO A 26 -2.33 0.77 6.43
CA PRO A 26 -2.06 2.16 6.68
C PRO A 26 -0.60 2.42 7.07
N PHE A 27 -0.02 3.49 6.52
CA PHE A 27 1.13 4.15 7.13
C PHE A 27 0.72 4.81 8.43
N SER A 28 1.69 5.07 9.30
CA SER A 28 1.46 5.83 10.53
C SER A 28 2.25 7.12 10.54
N PHE A 29 1.74 8.09 11.28
CA PHE A 29 2.42 9.34 11.58
C PHE A 29 2.26 9.71 13.05
N SER A 30 3.13 10.56 13.56
CA SER A 30 3.05 11.11 14.92
C SER A 30 3.31 12.60 14.92
N MET A 31 2.73 13.30 15.89
CA MET A 31 2.97 14.71 16.20
C MET A 31 3.53 14.81 17.62
N PRO A 32 4.85 14.68 17.82
CA PRO A 32 5.46 14.57 19.16
C PRO A 32 5.10 15.74 20.09
N GLU A 33 4.97 16.94 19.55
CA GLU A 33 4.66 18.16 20.32
C GLU A 33 3.24 18.17 20.92
N LYS A 34 2.34 17.33 20.41
CA LYS A 34 0.98 17.18 20.93
C LYS A 34 0.82 15.97 21.87
N GLY A 35 1.96 15.36 22.29
CA GLY A 35 1.95 14.22 23.20
C GLY A 35 1.28 12.96 22.63
N GLY A 36 1.24 12.86 21.32
CA GLY A 36 0.48 11.83 20.63
C GLY A 36 1.24 10.54 20.38
N ASP A 37 0.58 9.44 20.69
CA ASP A 37 0.92 8.13 20.15
C ASP A 37 0.89 8.17 18.61
N ALA A 38 1.51 7.19 17.98
CA ALA A 38 1.47 7.06 16.52
C ALA A 38 0.01 6.93 16.04
N LEU A 39 -0.38 7.84 15.14
CA LEU A 39 -1.67 7.78 14.50
C LEU A 39 -1.51 7.08 13.16
N TYR A 40 -2.31 6.06 12.91
CA TYR A 40 -2.38 5.48 11.57
C TYR A 40 -2.98 6.51 10.61
N CYS A 41 -2.54 6.49 9.35
CA CYS A 41 -3.17 7.29 8.33
C CYS A 41 -4.61 6.78 8.19
N PRO A 42 -5.59 7.53 8.70
CA PRO A 42 -6.95 7.06 8.72
C PRO A 42 -7.55 7.14 7.32
N ASP A 43 -8.67 6.53 7.16
CA ASP A 43 -9.62 6.80 6.12
C ASP A 43 -9.69 8.32 5.81
N PHE A 44 -9.41 8.67 4.57
CA PHE A 44 -9.45 10.06 4.10
C PHE A 44 -10.79 10.75 4.35
N SER A 45 -11.89 10.00 4.47
CA SER A 45 -13.22 10.54 4.76
C SER A 45 -13.33 11.12 6.19
N ALA A 46 -12.57 10.57 7.15
CA ALA A 46 -12.54 10.99 8.55
C ALA A 46 -11.34 11.90 8.89
N PHE A 47 -10.42 12.11 7.94
CA PHE A 47 -9.19 12.85 8.14
C PHE A 47 -9.36 14.32 7.77
N ASP A 48 -9.29 15.23 8.74
CA ASP A 48 -9.26 16.67 8.49
C ASP A 48 -7.88 17.09 7.94
N SER A 49 -7.71 16.88 6.62
CA SER A 49 -6.48 17.20 5.90
C SER A 49 -6.12 18.69 6.00
N LYS A 50 -7.15 19.58 6.01
CA LYS A 50 -6.93 21.02 6.15
C LYS A 50 -6.31 21.36 7.51
N ALA A 51 -6.91 20.88 8.59
CA ALA A 51 -6.38 21.11 9.94
C ALA A 51 -4.98 20.52 10.11
N PHE A 52 -4.70 19.34 9.51
CA PHE A 52 -3.40 18.70 9.53
C PHE A 52 -2.32 19.56 8.84
N TYR A 53 -2.56 20.00 7.60
CA TYR A 53 -1.59 20.81 6.86
C TYR A 53 -1.47 22.23 7.42
N ASP A 54 -2.52 22.81 7.99
CA ASP A 54 -2.45 24.11 8.66
C ASP A 54 -1.59 24.02 9.95
N ALA A 55 -1.67 22.92 10.68
CA ALA A 55 -0.78 22.68 11.83
C ALA A 55 0.69 22.58 11.38
N MET A 56 0.99 21.87 10.28
CA MET A 56 2.34 21.80 9.72
C MET A 56 2.85 23.19 9.31
N ARG A 57 2.03 23.98 8.60
CA ARG A 57 2.38 25.37 8.23
C ARG A 57 2.63 26.27 9.46
N SER A 58 1.98 25.97 10.58
CA SER A 58 2.18 26.67 11.84
C SER A 58 3.38 26.17 12.65
N GLY A 59 4.18 25.25 12.08
CA GLY A 59 5.41 24.75 12.68
C GLY A 59 5.27 23.42 13.43
N THR A 60 4.09 22.79 13.47
CA THR A 60 3.94 21.46 14.09
C THR A 60 4.77 20.45 13.31
N ARG A 61 5.68 19.77 14.01
CA ARG A 61 6.50 18.71 13.44
C ARG A 61 5.70 17.42 13.29
N VAL A 62 5.74 16.83 12.11
CA VAL A 62 5.14 15.52 11.82
C VAL A 62 6.25 14.54 11.47
N THR A 63 6.18 13.34 12.03
CA THR A 63 7.10 12.23 11.71
C THR A 63 6.28 11.06 11.22
N THR A 64 6.68 10.46 10.10
CA THR A 64 6.05 9.26 9.54
C THR A 64 6.86 8.02 9.90
N SER A 65 6.18 6.89 9.99
CA SER A 65 6.80 5.58 10.20
C SER A 65 6.44 4.63 9.06
N GLN A 66 7.41 3.85 8.64
CA GLN A 66 7.18 2.78 7.66
C GLN A 66 6.26 1.69 8.22
N ILE A 67 5.62 0.96 7.34
CA ILE A 67 4.84 -0.23 7.69
C ILE A 67 5.83 -1.33 8.10
N THR A 68 5.56 -1.99 9.22
CA THR A 68 6.41 -3.05 9.77
C THR A 68 6.06 -4.44 9.21
N PRO A 69 6.97 -5.43 9.25
CA PRO A 69 6.64 -6.81 8.85
C PRO A 69 5.45 -7.40 9.63
N ALA A 70 5.29 -7.03 10.90
CA ALA A 70 4.16 -7.48 11.72
C ALA A 70 2.81 -7.00 11.17
N GLN A 71 2.71 -5.73 10.76
CA GLN A 71 1.49 -5.18 10.16
C GLN A 71 1.14 -5.86 8.82
N TYR A 72 2.15 -6.16 7.99
CA TYR A 72 1.93 -6.97 6.77
C TYR A 72 1.41 -8.36 7.12
N THR A 73 2.03 -9.04 8.08
CA THR A 73 1.61 -10.37 8.52
C THR A 73 0.18 -10.36 9.05
N GLU A 74 -0.16 -9.38 9.89
CA GLU A 74 -1.51 -9.21 10.45
C GLU A 74 -2.57 -9.06 9.35
N LYS A 75 -2.25 -8.33 8.28
CA LYS A 75 -3.18 -8.11 7.16
C LYS A 75 -3.26 -9.31 6.21
N MET A 76 -2.14 -9.95 5.92
CA MET A 76 -2.06 -11.00 4.91
C MET A 76 -2.49 -12.37 5.43
N ARG A 77 -2.12 -12.71 6.67
CA ARG A 77 -2.39 -14.04 7.27
C ARG A 77 -3.85 -14.48 7.19
N PRO A 78 -4.85 -13.67 7.61
CA PRO A 78 -6.24 -14.11 7.56
C PRO A 78 -6.74 -14.42 6.13
N LEU A 79 -6.18 -13.74 5.13
CA LEU A 79 -6.51 -13.98 3.73
C LEU A 79 -5.94 -15.33 3.24
N LEU A 80 -4.69 -15.63 3.63
CA LEU A 80 -4.05 -16.91 3.32
C LEU A 80 -4.76 -18.08 4.00
N GLU A 81 -5.13 -17.92 5.27
CA GLU A 81 -5.94 -18.90 6.03
C GLU A 81 -7.31 -19.14 5.38
N ALA A 82 -7.88 -18.11 4.77
CA ALA A 82 -9.11 -18.21 3.97
C ALA A 82 -8.87 -18.80 2.56
N GLY A 83 -7.65 -19.28 2.25
CA GLY A 83 -7.31 -19.91 0.98
C GLY A 83 -7.13 -18.95 -0.19
N GLN A 84 -6.90 -17.66 0.07
CA GLN A 84 -6.71 -16.65 -0.97
C GLN A 84 -5.22 -16.46 -1.29
N ASP A 85 -4.90 -16.31 -2.57
CA ASP A 85 -3.59 -15.81 -3.01
C ASP A 85 -3.55 -14.29 -2.90
N ILE A 86 -2.36 -13.71 -2.78
CA ILE A 86 -2.17 -12.28 -2.50
C ILE A 86 -1.32 -11.62 -3.58
N LEU A 87 -1.76 -10.46 -4.01
CA LEU A 87 -0.96 -9.47 -4.75
C LEU A 87 -0.85 -8.20 -3.90
N PHE A 88 0.33 -7.94 -3.35
CA PHE A 88 0.63 -6.67 -2.71
C PHE A 88 1.27 -5.71 -3.72
N ILE A 89 0.79 -4.46 -3.74
CA ILE A 89 1.29 -3.38 -4.59
C ILE A 89 1.58 -2.22 -3.65
N GLY A 90 2.83 -1.79 -3.60
CA GLY A 90 3.24 -0.81 -2.60
C GLY A 90 4.09 0.32 -3.16
N MET A 91 4.25 1.35 -2.33
CA MET A 91 5.11 2.49 -2.56
C MET A 91 6.52 2.06 -2.95
N SER A 92 7.14 2.87 -3.81
CA SER A 92 8.53 2.70 -4.24
C SER A 92 9.50 2.38 -3.09
N SER A 93 10.26 1.30 -3.27
CA SER A 93 11.35 0.92 -2.36
C SER A 93 12.48 1.98 -2.31
N GLY A 94 12.56 2.85 -3.30
CA GLY A 94 13.48 4.00 -3.30
C GLY A 94 13.03 5.16 -2.42
N VAL A 95 11.76 5.16 -1.98
CA VAL A 95 11.18 6.22 -1.12
C VAL A 95 11.00 5.73 0.31
N SER A 96 10.56 4.49 0.50
CA SER A 96 10.24 3.93 1.82
C SER A 96 10.79 2.52 2.01
N GLY A 97 11.25 2.21 3.23
CA GLY A 97 11.60 0.84 3.61
C GLY A 97 10.40 -0.10 3.78
N SER A 98 9.16 0.40 3.62
CA SER A 98 7.94 -0.40 3.78
C SER A 98 7.88 -1.58 2.83
N PHE A 99 8.27 -1.40 1.56
CA PHE A 99 8.28 -2.50 0.59
C PHE A 99 9.22 -3.63 1.02
N GLN A 100 10.41 -3.31 1.54
CA GLN A 100 11.35 -4.30 2.09
C GLN A 100 10.75 -5.05 3.29
N ALA A 101 10.04 -4.34 4.18
CA ALA A 101 9.34 -4.95 5.29
C ALA A 101 8.24 -5.93 4.81
N GLY A 102 7.53 -5.57 3.75
CA GLY A 102 6.57 -6.45 3.07
C GLY A 102 7.21 -7.70 2.50
N MET A 103 8.39 -7.58 1.88
CA MET A 103 9.15 -8.73 1.37
C MET A 103 9.55 -9.70 2.48
N VAL A 104 9.97 -9.19 3.64
CA VAL A 104 10.30 -10.01 4.82
C VAL A 104 9.06 -10.77 5.31
N ALA A 105 7.94 -10.10 5.47
CA ALA A 105 6.67 -10.73 5.88
C ALA A 105 6.22 -11.80 4.86
N ALA A 106 6.29 -11.48 3.57
CA ALA A 106 5.92 -12.42 2.51
C ALA A 106 6.80 -13.67 2.50
N ALA A 107 8.11 -13.53 2.74
CA ALA A 107 9.02 -14.68 2.82
C ALA A 107 8.65 -15.63 3.97
N GLN A 108 8.29 -15.09 5.13
CA GLN A 108 7.82 -15.86 6.28
C GLN A 108 6.49 -16.56 5.97
N LEU A 109 5.53 -15.81 5.43
CA LEU A 109 4.21 -16.34 5.11
C LEU A 109 4.24 -17.40 4.00
N ARG A 110 5.11 -17.28 3.00
CA ARG A 110 5.31 -18.33 1.98
C ARG A 110 5.80 -19.65 2.58
N ALA A 111 6.63 -19.59 3.63
CA ALA A 111 7.09 -20.79 4.32
C ALA A 111 5.97 -21.45 5.15
N GLU A 112 5.04 -20.66 5.68
CA GLU A 112 3.90 -21.15 6.46
C GLU A 112 2.73 -21.65 5.57
N PHE A 113 2.54 -21.03 4.39
CA PHE A 113 1.46 -21.32 3.44
C PHE A 113 2.03 -21.69 2.04
N PRO A 114 2.75 -22.82 1.92
CA PRO A 114 3.45 -23.19 0.68
C PRO A 114 2.52 -23.46 -0.51
N GLU A 115 1.22 -23.70 -0.24
CA GLU A 115 0.19 -23.88 -1.27
C GLU A 115 -0.42 -22.55 -1.78
N ARG A 116 -0.04 -21.41 -1.18
CA ARG A 116 -0.55 -20.09 -1.56
C ARG A 116 0.51 -19.28 -2.30
N SER A 117 0.04 -18.48 -3.24
CA SER A 117 0.89 -17.54 -3.95
C SER A 117 0.81 -16.16 -3.31
N ILE A 118 1.96 -15.58 -3.00
CA ILE A 118 2.09 -14.21 -2.50
C ILE A 118 3.04 -13.47 -3.43
N GLU A 119 2.54 -12.51 -4.17
CA GLU A 119 3.33 -11.69 -5.09
C GLU A 119 3.36 -10.24 -4.63
N LEU A 120 4.49 -9.58 -4.87
CA LEU A 120 4.67 -8.17 -4.51
C LEU A 120 5.14 -7.38 -5.73
N ILE A 121 4.56 -6.22 -5.93
CA ILE A 121 4.95 -5.25 -6.96
C ILE A 121 5.46 -3.98 -6.28
N ASP A 122 6.73 -3.69 -6.48
CA ASP A 122 7.30 -2.36 -6.22
C ASP A 122 6.87 -1.43 -7.35
N THR A 123 6.07 -0.42 -7.05
CA THR A 123 5.54 0.47 -8.09
C THR A 123 6.58 1.43 -8.66
N LEU A 124 7.74 1.58 -8.01
CA LEU A 124 8.75 2.61 -8.30
C LEU A 124 8.15 4.03 -8.34
N GLY A 125 6.97 4.17 -7.74
CA GLY A 125 6.17 5.39 -7.66
C GLY A 125 5.56 5.56 -6.28
N ALA A 126 4.76 6.61 -6.15
CA ALA A 126 3.98 6.91 -4.95
C ALA A 126 2.71 7.65 -5.35
N SER A 127 1.79 7.86 -4.39
CA SER A 127 0.56 8.61 -4.61
C SER A 127 -0.24 8.05 -5.80
N LEU A 128 -0.79 8.90 -6.64
CA LEU A 128 -1.61 8.48 -7.78
C LEU A 128 -0.86 7.59 -8.79
N GLY A 129 0.49 7.67 -8.86
CA GLY A 129 1.28 6.76 -9.68
C GLY A 129 1.17 5.32 -9.20
N GLU A 130 1.28 5.10 -7.90
CA GLU A 130 1.01 3.80 -7.27
C GLU A 130 -0.46 3.41 -7.46
N GLY A 131 -1.40 4.35 -7.19
CA GLY A 131 -2.83 4.14 -7.35
C GLY A 131 -3.22 3.63 -8.74
N LEU A 132 -2.59 4.14 -9.80
CA LEU A 132 -2.83 3.67 -11.17
C LEU A 132 -2.43 2.20 -11.36
N VAL A 133 -1.31 1.76 -10.77
CA VAL A 133 -0.90 0.34 -10.81
C VAL A 133 -1.89 -0.53 -10.06
N VAL A 134 -2.38 -0.07 -8.91
CA VAL A 134 -3.40 -0.75 -8.09
C VAL A 134 -4.70 -0.92 -8.87
N LEU A 135 -5.19 0.14 -9.51
CA LEU A 135 -6.40 0.09 -10.32
C LEU A 135 -6.25 -0.83 -11.53
N ARG A 136 -5.09 -0.79 -12.19
CA ARG A 136 -4.79 -1.71 -13.30
C ARG A 136 -4.78 -3.17 -12.85
N ALA A 137 -4.25 -3.46 -11.66
CA ALA A 137 -4.30 -4.80 -11.08
C ALA A 137 -5.73 -5.28 -10.84
N ALA A 138 -6.60 -4.39 -10.36
CA ALA A 138 -8.02 -4.72 -10.18
C ALA A 138 -8.71 -5.04 -11.52
N GLU A 139 -8.43 -4.28 -12.59
CA GLU A 139 -8.94 -4.56 -13.93
C GLU A 139 -8.50 -5.93 -14.44
N LEU A 140 -7.22 -6.27 -14.28
CA LEU A 140 -6.68 -7.58 -14.71
C LEU A 140 -7.32 -8.72 -13.93
N ARG A 141 -7.45 -8.59 -12.62
CA ARG A 141 -8.12 -9.57 -11.76
C ARG A 141 -9.58 -9.77 -12.17
N ASP A 142 -10.31 -8.66 -12.36
CA ASP A 142 -11.74 -8.68 -12.70
C ASP A 142 -11.98 -9.25 -14.12
N SER A 143 -10.96 -9.16 -14.99
CA SER A 143 -10.93 -9.82 -16.30
C SER A 143 -10.50 -11.29 -16.26
N GLY A 144 -10.28 -11.86 -15.06
CA GLY A 144 -9.93 -13.27 -14.90
C GLY A 144 -8.46 -13.62 -15.19
N ILE A 145 -7.58 -12.63 -15.28
CA ILE A 145 -6.15 -12.85 -15.50
C ILE A 145 -5.53 -13.51 -14.26
N ALA A 146 -4.79 -14.60 -14.46
CA ALA A 146 -4.11 -15.31 -13.38
C ALA A 146 -3.01 -14.43 -12.73
N LEU A 147 -2.75 -14.65 -11.42
CA LEU A 147 -1.83 -13.84 -10.63
C LEU A 147 -0.44 -13.72 -11.27
N SER A 148 0.14 -14.83 -11.73
CA SER A 148 1.46 -14.80 -12.36
C SER A 148 1.51 -13.96 -13.65
N ALA A 149 0.48 -14.05 -14.48
CA ALA A 149 0.36 -13.23 -15.70
C ALA A 149 0.13 -11.76 -15.35
N ALA A 150 -0.69 -11.47 -14.33
CA ALA A 150 -0.93 -10.11 -13.87
C ALA A 150 0.36 -9.44 -13.39
N VAL A 151 1.23 -10.14 -12.67
CA VAL A 151 2.54 -9.61 -12.21
C VAL A 151 3.40 -9.15 -13.40
N HIS A 152 3.50 -9.94 -14.45
CA HIS A 152 4.24 -9.55 -15.65
C HIS A 152 3.64 -8.32 -16.32
N LEU A 153 2.32 -8.32 -16.55
CA LEU A 153 1.63 -7.20 -17.19
C LEU A 153 1.73 -5.90 -16.36
N LEU A 154 1.71 -6.00 -15.03
CA LEU A 154 1.86 -4.86 -14.15
C LEU A 154 3.29 -4.33 -14.11
N SER A 155 4.29 -5.20 -14.18
CA SER A 155 5.69 -4.79 -14.28
C SER A 155 5.92 -3.99 -15.57
N ASP A 156 5.44 -4.49 -16.71
CA ASP A 156 5.49 -3.78 -17.98
C ASP A 156 4.71 -2.46 -17.97
N TYR A 157 3.57 -2.43 -17.28
CA TYR A 157 2.75 -1.22 -17.15
C TYR A 157 3.48 -0.16 -16.31
N ARG A 158 4.01 -0.55 -15.15
CA ARG A 158 4.81 0.30 -14.27
C ARG A 158 5.98 0.95 -15.01
N ASP A 159 6.74 0.16 -15.79
CA ASP A 159 7.95 0.63 -16.48
C ASP A 159 7.65 1.65 -17.60
N ARG A 160 6.39 1.77 -18.01
CA ARG A 160 5.92 2.77 -18.99
C ARG A 160 5.30 4.00 -18.35
N MET A 161 5.16 4.00 -17.01
CA MET A 161 4.56 5.15 -16.32
C MET A 161 5.58 6.27 -16.17
N CYS A 162 5.12 7.49 -16.44
CA CYS A 162 5.87 8.70 -16.17
C CYS A 162 5.20 9.43 -15.01
N GLN A 163 5.87 9.51 -13.87
CA GLN A 163 5.40 10.24 -12.71
C GLN A 163 6.30 11.43 -12.47
N VAL A 164 5.69 12.60 -12.29
CA VAL A 164 6.38 13.86 -11.95
C VAL A 164 5.79 14.38 -10.65
N PHE A 165 6.64 14.75 -9.71
CA PHE A 165 6.23 15.42 -8.48
C PHE A 165 7.17 16.59 -8.18
N THR A 166 6.70 17.53 -7.39
CA THR A 166 7.47 18.66 -6.91
C THR A 166 7.35 18.75 -5.40
N VAL A 167 8.36 19.33 -4.77
CA VAL A 167 8.40 19.59 -3.33
C VAL A 167 8.72 21.05 -3.08
N ASP A 168 8.21 21.59 -1.99
CA ASP A 168 8.65 22.89 -1.49
C ASP A 168 10.04 22.73 -0.83
N ASN A 169 10.80 23.85 -0.81
CA ASN A 169 12.15 23.90 -0.24
C ASN A 169 12.12 23.77 1.29
#